data_0972fbf932c73bd7552deda76a7a4ffd
#
_entry.id   0972fbf932c73bd7552deda76a7a4ffd
#
_cell.length_a   1.000
_cell.length_b   1.000
_cell.length_c   1.000
_cell.angle_alpha   90.00
_cell.angle_beta   90.00
_cell.angle_gamma   90.00
#
_symmetry.space_group_name_H-M   'P 1'
#
loop_
_entity.id
_entity.type
_entity.pdbx_description
1 polymer ?
#
loop_
_entity_poly.entity_id
_entity_poly.type
_entity_poly.pdbx_seq_one_letter_code
_entity_poly.pdbx_strand_id
1 'polypeptide(L)'
;MNINTIGIAFSGGVDSALLASICRNLEANAILLTVGFPNSHDIVYSKLISSKMNMVHLILEITYDDFLRTSRRIQKEISCKNRSHVENCIAFYYVAKLASTYGIKAILTANGFDELFCGYNSYRLIFNQGDSYINKAITDKIANEFELMSEINQTIQAFNIQVKQPFLSEKFISVAMEIPVSHKIQGSADFLRKHILRKIALSLDVPEDSVIHRKKAFQYGTLIHKNYKDII
;
A
#
# COMPACT_ATOMS: atom_id res chain seq x y z
N MET A 1 -19.32 -19.67 0.06
CA MET A 1 -18.13 -18.85 -0.30
C MET A 1 -16.89 -19.69 -0.04
N ASN A 2 -15.98 -19.76 -1.01
CA ASN A 2 -14.74 -20.52 -0.83
C ASN A 2 -13.96 -19.97 0.36
N ILE A 3 -13.57 -20.86 1.27
CA ILE A 3 -12.91 -20.56 2.55
C ILE A 3 -11.53 -19.87 2.37
N ASN A 4 -11.04 -19.73 1.14
CA ASN A 4 -9.69 -19.26 0.80
C ASN A 4 -9.66 -17.98 -0.05
N THR A 5 -10.68 -17.15 -0.04
CA THR A 5 -10.63 -15.88 -0.78
C THR A 5 -9.76 -14.86 -0.04
N ILE A 6 -8.79 -14.29 -0.76
CA ILE A 6 -7.84 -13.29 -0.25
C ILE A 6 -8.22 -11.92 -0.80
N GLY A 7 -8.29 -10.90 0.05
CA GLY A 7 -8.38 -9.51 -0.37
C GLY A 7 -6.99 -8.94 -0.68
N ILE A 8 -6.88 -8.08 -1.68
CA ILE A 8 -5.67 -7.30 -1.96
C ILE A 8 -6.00 -5.83 -1.76
N ALA A 9 -5.32 -5.14 -0.85
CA ALA A 9 -5.42 -3.69 -0.74
C ALA A 9 -4.86 -3.05 -2.02
N PHE A 10 -5.76 -2.45 -2.83
CA PHE A 10 -5.49 -2.11 -4.22
C PHE A 10 -5.73 -0.64 -4.52
N SER A 11 -4.71 0.07 -4.97
CA SER A 11 -4.78 1.47 -5.41
C SER A 11 -4.64 1.64 -6.93
N GLY A 12 -4.29 0.56 -7.65
CA GLY A 12 -3.91 0.60 -9.06
C GLY A 12 -2.46 1.03 -9.31
N GLY A 13 -1.74 1.51 -8.31
CA GLY A 13 -0.31 1.82 -8.42
C GLY A 13 0.55 0.56 -8.61
N VAL A 14 1.78 0.75 -9.11
CA VAL A 14 2.67 -0.36 -9.51
C VAL A 14 2.83 -1.44 -8.43
N ASP A 15 2.90 -1.07 -7.16
CA ASP A 15 3.11 -2.00 -6.05
C ASP A 15 1.91 -2.93 -5.86
N SER A 16 0.72 -2.36 -5.73
CA SER A 16 -0.51 -3.14 -5.55
C SER A 16 -0.88 -3.93 -6.81
N ALA A 17 -0.59 -3.39 -7.99
CA ALA A 17 -0.82 -4.08 -9.26
C ALA A 17 0.17 -5.24 -9.45
N LEU A 18 1.44 -5.09 -9.03
CA LEU A 18 2.42 -6.17 -9.03
C LEU A 18 2.00 -7.29 -8.08
N LEU A 19 1.59 -6.97 -6.85
CA LEU A 19 1.05 -7.97 -5.91
C LEU A 19 -0.16 -8.70 -6.50
N ALA A 20 -1.09 -7.98 -7.11
CA ALA A 20 -2.27 -8.55 -7.74
C ALA A 20 -1.89 -9.49 -8.91
N SER A 21 -0.92 -9.09 -9.74
CA SER A 21 -0.42 -9.91 -10.84
C SER A 21 0.28 -11.18 -10.36
N ILE A 22 1.08 -11.09 -9.29
CA ILE A 22 1.67 -12.27 -8.63
C ILE A 22 0.57 -13.23 -8.15
N CYS A 23 -0.45 -12.73 -7.45
CA CYS A 23 -1.56 -13.57 -6.99
C CYS A 23 -2.31 -14.22 -8.15
N ARG A 24 -2.57 -13.49 -9.24
CA ARG A 24 -3.19 -14.01 -10.45
C ARG A 24 -2.35 -15.12 -11.09
N ASN A 25 -1.04 -14.92 -11.23
CA ASN A 25 -0.14 -15.90 -11.84
C ASN A 25 0.04 -17.15 -10.97
N LEU A 26 -0.20 -17.06 -9.67
CA LEU A 26 -0.25 -18.18 -8.73
C LEU A 26 -1.66 -18.81 -8.63
N GLU A 27 -2.59 -18.39 -9.49
CA GLU A 27 -3.98 -18.85 -9.49
C GLU A 27 -4.70 -18.72 -8.13
N ALA A 28 -4.24 -17.77 -7.30
CA ALA A 28 -4.85 -17.50 -6.02
C ALA A 28 -6.25 -16.88 -6.21
N ASN A 29 -7.21 -17.33 -5.42
CA ASN A 29 -8.55 -16.73 -5.40
C ASN A 29 -8.50 -15.35 -4.72
N ALA A 30 -8.12 -14.32 -5.47
CA ALA A 30 -7.88 -12.98 -4.98
C ALA A 30 -8.88 -11.96 -5.52
N ILE A 31 -9.31 -11.05 -4.65
CA ILE A 31 -10.24 -9.95 -4.94
C ILE A 31 -9.56 -8.64 -4.60
N LEU A 32 -9.63 -7.67 -5.50
CA LEU A 32 -9.08 -6.33 -5.31
C LEU A 32 -10.02 -5.50 -4.42
N LEU A 33 -9.46 -4.83 -3.41
CA LEU A 33 -10.20 -4.01 -2.45
C LEU A 33 -9.69 -2.57 -2.51
N THR A 34 -10.54 -1.63 -2.91
CA THR A 34 -10.21 -0.21 -2.94
C THR A 34 -11.17 0.58 -2.06
N VAL A 35 -10.61 1.53 -1.32
CA VAL A 35 -11.39 2.45 -0.50
C VAL A 35 -10.95 3.90 -0.77
N GLY A 36 -11.85 4.84 -0.57
CA GLY A 36 -11.53 6.25 -0.72
C GLY A 36 -12.77 7.13 -0.75
N PHE A 37 -12.58 8.42 -0.72
CA PHE A 37 -13.69 9.35 -0.96
C PHE A 37 -14.14 9.32 -2.42
N PRO A 38 -15.39 9.67 -2.72
CA PRO A 38 -15.88 9.76 -4.10
C PRO A 38 -14.93 10.59 -4.97
N ASN A 39 -14.68 10.13 -6.20
CA ASN A 39 -13.77 10.76 -7.16
C ASN A 39 -12.31 10.91 -6.68
N SER A 40 -11.91 10.25 -5.60
CA SER A 40 -10.50 10.19 -5.21
C SER A 40 -9.66 9.50 -6.28
N HIS A 41 -8.36 9.83 -6.30
CA HIS A 41 -7.45 9.22 -7.27
C HIS A 41 -7.50 7.70 -7.24
N ASP A 42 -7.48 7.09 -6.05
CA ASP A 42 -7.45 5.64 -5.92
C ASP A 42 -8.76 5.00 -6.38
N ILE A 43 -9.93 5.64 -6.16
CA ILE A 43 -11.21 5.15 -6.69
C ILE A 43 -11.22 5.16 -8.22
N VAL A 44 -10.78 6.25 -8.83
CA VAL A 44 -10.80 6.39 -10.30
C VAL A 44 -9.74 5.50 -10.95
N TYR A 45 -8.53 5.54 -10.41
CA TYR A 45 -7.39 4.87 -11.02
C TYR A 45 -7.44 3.36 -10.85
N SER A 46 -7.87 2.87 -9.69
CA SER A 46 -8.04 1.44 -9.46
C SER A 46 -9.09 0.80 -10.39
N LYS A 47 -10.17 1.52 -10.72
CA LYS A 47 -11.16 1.06 -11.71
C LYS A 47 -10.53 0.84 -13.09
N LEU A 48 -9.70 1.78 -13.53
CA LEU A 48 -8.99 1.68 -14.81
C LEU A 48 -8.04 0.46 -14.82
N ILE A 49 -7.23 0.30 -13.78
CA ILE A 49 -6.22 -0.76 -13.76
C ILE A 49 -6.87 -2.14 -13.56
N SER A 50 -7.85 -2.28 -12.65
CA SER A 50 -8.53 -3.55 -12.42
C SER A 50 -9.24 -4.09 -13.66
N SER A 51 -9.84 -3.23 -14.47
CA SER A 51 -10.47 -3.63 -15.73
C SER A 51 -9.45 -4.23 -16.71
N LYS A 52 -8.24 -3.68 -16.78
CA LYS A 52 -7.14 -4.20 -17.61
C LYS A 52 -6.56 -5.52 -17.06
N MET A 53 -6.63 -5.74 -15.75
CA MET A 53 -6.14 -6.96 -15.10
C MET A 53 -7.17 -8.10 -15.13
N ASN A 54 -8.42 -7.84 -15.52
CA ASN A 54 -9.51 -8.80 -15.51
C ASN A 54 -9.68 -9.52 -14.15
N MET A 55 -9.63 -8.74 -13.06
CA MET A 55 -9.80 -9.25 -11.69
C MET A 55 -11.04 -8.67 -11.05
N VAL A 56 -11.70 -9.44 -10.17
CA VAL A 56 -12.84 -8.95 -9.38
C VAL A 56 -12.39 -7.80 -8.49
N HIS A 57 -13.13 -6.71 -8.52
CA HIS A 57 -12.79 -5.49 -7.83
C HIS A 57 -13.97 -4.95 -7.01
N LEU A 58 -13.77 -4.83 -5.71
CA LEU A 58 -14.74 -4.26 -4.78
C LEU A 58 -14.27 -2.88 -4.34
N ILE A 59 -15.22 -1.95 -4.26
CA ILE A 59 -14.94 -0.55 -3.92
C ILE A 59 -15.86 -0.12 -2.78
N LEU A 60 -15.29 0.58 -1.80
CA LEU A 60 -16.01 1.27 -0.75
C LEU A 60 -15.75 2.78 -0.84
N GLU A 61 -16.75 3.53 -1.21
CA GLU A 61 -16.71 4.98 -1.13
C GLU A 61 -17.04 5.44 0.30
N ILE A 62 -16.16 6.28 0.85
CA ILE A 62 -16.21 6.77 2.23
C ILE A 62 -17.09 8.03 2.26
N THR A 63 -18.14 8.04 3.10
CA THR A 63 -18.90 9.26 3.35
C THR A 63 -18.25 10.12 4.44
N TYR A 64 -18.40 11.44 4.37
CA TYR A 64 -17.77 12.35 5.32
C TYR A 64 -18.20 12.09 6.77
N ASP A 65 -19.49 11.83 6.99
CA ASP A 65 -20.03 11.59 8.33
C ASP A 65 -19.49 10.30 8.96
N ASP A 66 -19.39 9.22 8.16
CA ASP A 66 -18.79 7.96 8.64
C ASP A 66 -17.29 8.14 8.92
N PHE A 67 -16.61 8.88 8.05
CA PHE A 67 -15.20 9.24 8.22
C PHE A 67 -14.95 10.02 9.51
N LEU A 68 -15.75 11.03 9.79
CA LEU A 68 -15.60 11.86 10.98
C LEU A 68 -15.75 11.05 12.28
N ARG A 69 -16.79 10.19 12.33
CA ARG A 69 -17.00 9.29 13.49
C ARG A 69 -15.86 8.30 13.66
N THR A 70 -15.49 7.66 12.55
CA THR A 70 -14.44 6.63 12.54
C THR A 70 -13.07 7.19 12.92
N SER A 71 -12.69 8.34 12.34
CA SER A 71 -11.41 8.98 12.64
C SER A 71 -11.27 9.39 14.10
N ARG A 72 -12.32 9.98 14.68
CA ARG A 72 -12.34 10.35 16.10
C ARG A 72 -12.22 9.14 17.04
N ARG A 73 -12.85 8.02 16.65
CA ARG A 73 -12.75 6.78 17.41
C ARG A 73 -11.34 6.20 17.34
N ILE A 74 -10.79 6.03 16.13
CA ILE A 74 -9.45 5.46 15.94
C ILE A 74 -8.40 6.31 16.66
N GLN A 75 -8.48 7.63 16.57
CA GLN A 75 -7.55 8.53 17.26
C GLN A 75 -7.55 8.36 18.78
N LYS A 76 -8.67 7.94 19.39
CA LYS A 76 -8.76 7.65 20.83
C LYS A 76 -8.25 6.25 21.17
N GLU A 77 -8.43 5.29 20.27
CA GLU A 77 -8.10 3.89 20.50
C GLU A 77 -6.60 3.58 20.31
N ILE A 78 -5.94 4.31 19.39
CA ILE A 78 -4.50 4.12 19.14
C ILE A 78 -3.67 5.19 19.85
N SER A 79 -2.65 4.76 20.58
CA SER A 79 -1.71 5.65 21.29
C SER A 79 -0.71 6.33 20.33
N CYS A 80 -0.95 6.29 19.01
CA CYS A 80 -0.03 6.76 18.00
C CYS A 80 0.00 8.28 17.92
N LYS A 81 1.19 8.87 18.00
CA LYS A 81 1.42 10.31 17.79
C LYS A 81 1.79 10.64 16.35
N ASN A 82 2.14 9.65 15.54
CA ASN A 82 2.51 9.83 14.15
C ASN A 82 1.26 10.00 13.29
N ARG A 83 1.00 11.20 12.83
CA ARG A 83 -0.17 11.52 12.00
C ARG A 83 -0.30 10.62 10.77
N SER A 84 0.80 10.33 10.08
CA SER A 84 0.78 9.46 8.89
C SER A 84 0.33 8.04 9.24
N HIS A 85 0.72 7.53 10.40
CA HIS A 85 0.26 6.23 10.91
C HIS A 85 -1.23 6.24 11.18
N VAL A 86 -1.75 7.26 11.87
CA VAL A 86 -3.20 7.41 12.12
C VAL A 86 -3.99 7.42 10.81
N GLU A 87 -3.54 8.17 9.81
CA GLU A 87 -4.18 8.23 8.50
C GLU A 87 -4.18 6.88 7.77
N ASN A 88 -3.10 6.10 7.89
CA ASN A 88 -3.03 4.74 7.35
C ASN A 88 -3.92 3.77 8.14
N CYS A 89 -3.96 3.85 9.46
CA CYS A 89 -4.87 3.06 10.29
C CYS A 89 -6.33 3.30 9.89
N ILE A 90 -6.73 4.55 9.65
CA ILE A 90 -8.07 4.88 9.15
C ILE A 90 -8.31 4.24 7.78
N ALA A 91 -7.34 4.33 6.86
CA ALA A 91 -7.46 3.72 5.53
C ALA A 91 -7.63 2.20 5.61
N PHE A 92 -6.80 1.52 6.39
CA PHE A 92 -6.89 0.07 6.58
C PHE A 92 -8.14 -0.36 7.35
N TYR A 93 -8.66 0.46 8.26
CA TYR A 93 -9.98 0.21 8.86
C TYR A 93 -11.06 0.08 7.79
N TYR A 94 -11.09 0.97 6.79
CA TYR A 94 -12.06 0.88 5.70
C TYR A 94 -11.81 -0.31 4.78
N VAL A 95 -10.55 -0.67 4.52
CA VAL A 95 -10.24 -1.89 3.76
C VAL A 95 -10.74 -3.13 4.50
N ALA A 96 -10.52 -3.21 5.82
CA ALA A 96 -11.01 -4.31 6.66
C ALA A 96 -12.56 -4.32 6.74
N LYS A 97 -13.20 -3.16 6.86
CA LYS A 97 -14.66 -3.03 6.81
C LYS A 97 -15.22 -3.59 5.50
N LEU A 98 -14.63 -3.22 4.36
CA LEU A 98 -15.01 -3.75 3.04
C LEU A 98 -14.80 -5.27 2.97
N ALA A 99 -13.62 -5.77 3.35
CA ALA A 99 -13.31 -7.20 3.37
C ALA A 99 -14.31 -8.00 4.24
N SER A 100 -14.63 -7.47 5.44
CA SER A 100 -15.58 -8.09 6.36
C SER A 100 -16.99 -8.24 5.76
N THR A 101 -17.46 -7.22 5.03
CA THR A 101 -18.77 -7.24 4.36
C THR A 101 -18.90 -8.41 3.38
N TYR A 102 -17.78 -8.82 2.77
CA TYR A 102 -17.73 -9.94 1.81
C TYR A 102 -17.17 -11.24 2.40
N GLY A 103 -17.02 -11.32 3.71
CA GLY A 103 -16.55 -12.52 4.41
C GLY A 103 -15.07 -12.87 4.17
N ILE A 104 -14.29 -11.93 3.65
CA ILE A 104 -12.83 -12.09 3.42
C ILE A 104 -12.11 -12.01 4.77
N LYS A 105 -11.25 -12.98 5.07
CA LYS A 105 -10.55 -13.11 6.37
C LYS A 105 -9.06 -12.77 6.30
N ALA A 106 -8.50 -12.64 5.11
CA ALA A 106 -7.10 -12.27 4.91
C ALA A 106 -6.97 -11.16 3.86
N ILE A 107 -6.17 -10.16 4.16
CA ILE A 107 -5.83 -9.07 3.23
C ILE A 107 -4.32 -9.09 3.00
N LEU A 108 -3.91 -9.09 1.75
CA LEU A 108 -2.53 -8.84 1.35
C LEU A 108 -2.34 -7.36 1.03
N THR A 109 -1.18 -6.83 1.41
CA THR A 109 -0.78 -5.48 1.06
C THR A 109 0.64 -5.45 0.51
N ALA A 110 0.89 -4.50 -0.38
CA ALA A 110 2.20 -4.31 -1.03
C ALA A 110 3.16 -3.43 -0.22
N ASN A 111 2.89 -3.25 1.08
CA ASN A 111 3.81 -2.56 1.99
C ASN A 111 5.17 -3.28 2.01
N GLY A 112 6.25 -2.52 2.10
CA GLY A 112 7.62 -2.99 1.97
C GLY A 112 8.28 -2.60 0.63
N PHE A 113 7.53 -2.50 -0.45
CA PHE A 113 8.11 -2.11 -1.75
C PHE A 113 8.64 -0.67 -1.78
N ASP A 114 7.94 0.26 -1.14
CA ASP A 114 8.39 1.65 -1.07
C ASP A 114 9.66 1.80 -0.24
N GLU A 115 9.77 1.07 0.84
CA GLU A 115 10.92 1.01 1.74
C GLU A 115 12.10 0.41 1.01
N LEU A 116 11.99 -0.82 0.53
CA LEU A 116 13.05 -1.64 -0.03
C LEU A 116 13.57 -1.16 -1.38
N PHE A 117 12.71 -0.53 -2.19
CA PHE A 117 13.02 -0.13 -3.57
C PHE A 117 13.01 1.39 -3.79
N CYS A 118 13.28 2.15 -2.74
CA CYS A 118 13.46 3.61 -2.80
C CYS A 118 12.23 4.36 -3.33
N GLY A 119 11.01 3.94 -2.97
CA GLY A 119 9.77 4.54 -3.46
C GLY A 119 9.48 5.95 -2.95
N TYR A 120 10.05 6.37 -1.82
CA TYR A 120 9.82 7.68 -1.22
C TYR A 120 10.67 8.80 -1.82
N ASN A 121 10.13 10.01 -1.84
CA ASN A 121 10.88 11.17 -2.32
C ASN A 121 12.13 11.47 -1.47
N SER A 122 12.12 11.12 -0.20
CA SER A 122 13.25 11.30 0.71
C SER A 122 14.53 10.60 0.22
N TYR A 123 14.43 9.47 -0.48
CA TYR A 123 15.61 8.80 -1.04
C TYR A 123 16.34 9.64 -2.09
N ARG A 124 15.61 10.46 -2.86
CA ARG A 124 16.21 11.39 -3.82
C ARG A 124 17.03 12.48 -3.13
N LEU A 125 16.56 12.96 -1.97
CA LEU A 125 17.21 14.03 -1.22
C LEU A 125 18.56 13.59 -0.61
N ILE A 126 18.69 12.30 -0.31
CA ILE A 126 19.90 11.71 0.28
C ILE A 126 20.76 10.96 -0.73
N PHE A 127 20.36 10.88 -2.00
CA PHE A 127 21.05 10.08 -3.02
C PHE A 127 22.54 10.40 -3.13
N ASN A 128 22.89 11.68 -3.15
CA ASN A 128 24.27 12.14 -3.30
C ASN A 128 25.15 11.85 -2.06
N GLN A 129 24.56 11.37 -0.95
CA GLN A 129 25.33 10.96 0.23
C GLN A 129 25.89 9.53 0.10
N GLY A 130 25.47 8.79 -0.94
CA GLY A 130 25.98 7.47 -1.27
C GLY A 130 25.11 6.30 -0.77
N ASP A 131 25.45 5.09 -1.23
CA ASP A 131 24.67 3.88 -1.03
C ASP A 131 24.49 3.49 0.44
N SER A 132 25.49 3.75 1.29
CA SER A 132 25.40 3.46 2.72
C SER A 132 24.28 4.24 3.41
N TYR A 133 24.10 5.51 3.05
CA TYR A 133 23.01 6.35 3.56
C TYR A 133 21.65 5.88 3.05
N ILE A 134 21.55 5.47 1.78
CA ILE A 134 20.33 4.88 1.22
C ILE A 134 19.97 3.59 1.96
N ASN A 135 20.92 2.68 2.15
CA ASN A 135 20.70 1.41 2.84
C ASN A 135 20.29 1.61 4.30
N LYS A 136 20.92 2.57 5.01
CA LYS A 136 20.49 2.94 6.35
C LYS A 136 19.02 3.45 6.34
N ALA A 137 18.69 4.35 5.43
CA ALA A 137 17.33 4.86 5.31
C ALA A 137 16.32 3.77 4.96
N ILE A 138 16.68 2.75 4.18
CA ILE A 138 15.85 1.56 3.94
C ILE A 138 15.57 0.85 5.26
N THR A 139 16.60 0.54 6.06
CA THR A 139 16.47 -0.15 7.34
C THR A 139 15.57 0.62 8.31
N ASP A 140 15.80 1.94 8.45
CA ASP A 140 15.00 2.80 9.34
C ASP A 140 13.52 2.82 8.91
N LYS A 141 13.25 2.84 7.59
CA LYS A 141 11.88 2.82 7.07
C LYS A 141 11.18 1.48 7.23
N ILE A 142 11.92 0.36 7.11
CA ILE A 142 11.38 -0.98 7.39
C ILE A 142 10.96 -1.09 8.85
N ALA A 143 11.79 -0.58 9.78
CA ALA A 143 11.45 -0.58 11.21
C ALA A 143 10.15 0.22 11.47
N ASN A 144 10.05 1.42 10.90
CA ASN A 144 8.82 2.24 10.99
C ASN A 144 7.60 1.54 10.37
N GLU A 145 7.78 0.77 9.30
CA GLU A 145 6.70 0.04 8.65
C GLU A 145 6.19 -1.11 9.55
N PHE A 146 7.06 -1.81 10.27
CA PHE A 146 6.64 -2.79 11.26
C PHE A 146 5.83 -2.17 12.40
N GLU A 147 6.22 -0.97 12.88
CA GLU A 147 5.45 -0.23 13.88
C GLU A 147 4.05 0.11 13.35
N LEU A 148 3.97 0.68 12.14
CA LEU A 148 2.71 1.00 11.48
C LEU A 148 1.80 -0.24 11.38
N MET A 149 2.36 -1.39 11.01
CA MET A 149 1.57 -2.60 10.84
C MET A 149 1.05 -3.16 12.15
N SER A 150 1.78 -3.00 13.24
CA SER A 150 1.29 -3.31 14.59
C SER A 150 0.06 -2.46 14.94
N GLU A 151 0.11 -1.15 14.66
CA GLU A 151 -1.00 -0.22 14.89
C GLU A 151 -2.21 -0.51 14.00
N ILE A 152 -1.98 -0.85 12.72
CA ILE A 152 -3.05 -1.28 11.81
C ILE A 152 -3.74 -2.53 12.33
N ASN A 153 -2.98 -3.57 12.73
CA ASN A 153 -3.56 -4.81 13.25
C ASN A 153 -4.40 -4.55 14.53
N GLN A 154 -3.95 -3.67 15.42
CA GLN A 154 -4.72 -3.24 16.57
C GLN A 154 -6.04 -2.55 16.15
N THR A 155 -5.96 -1.63 15.19
CA THR A 155 -7.12 -0.86 14.69
C THR A 155 -8.20 -1.75 14.07
N ILE A 156 -7.81 -2.81 13.37
CA ILE A 156 -8.73 -3.69 12.63
C ILE A 156 -9.13 -4.95 13.40
N GLN A 157 -8.64 -5.14 14.62
CA GLN A 157 -8.84 -6.35 15.42
C GLN A 157 -10.31 -6.80 15.51
N ALA A 158 -11.24 -5.84 15.63
CA ALA A 158 -12.67 -6.12 15.74
C ALA A 158 -13.27 -6.82 14.50
N PHE A 159 -12.61 -6.76 13.34
CA PHE A 159 -13.09 -7.44 12.12
C PHE A 159 -12.66 -8.90 12.04
N ASN A 160 -11.76 -9.37 12.91
CA ASN A 160 -11.16 -10.71 12.85
C ASN A 160 -10.59 -11.01 11.46
N ILE A 161 -9.81 -10.08 10.93
CA ILE A 161 -9.15 -10.12 9.63
C ILE A 161 -7.64 -10.02 9.85
N GLN A 162 -6.87 -10.83 9.12
CA GLN A 162 -5.42 -10.79 9.12
C GLN A 162 -4.90 -9.95 7.96
N VAL A 163 -4.09 -8.94 8.23
CA VAL A 163 -3.31 -8.25 7.18
C VAL A 163 -1.93 -8.87 7.10
N LYS A 164 -1.55 -9.27 5.90
CA LYS A 164 -0.27 -9.92 5.58
C LYS A 164 0.55 -9.06 4.63
N GLN A 165 1.84 -8.95 4.90
CA GLN A 165 2.82 -8.21 4.11
C GLN A 165 3.91 -9.15 3.61
N PRO A 166 3.71 -9.81 2.48
CA PRO A 166 4.67 -10.81 1.99
C PRO A 166 6.05 -10.21 1.73
N PHE A 167 6.12 -8.92 1.38
CA PHE A 167 7.36 -8.22 1.04
C PHE A 167 8.12 -7.67 2.25
N LEU A 168 7.60 -7.85 3.45
CA LEU A 168 8.29 -7.60 4.71
C LEU A 168 8.72 -8.88 5.42
N SER A 169 8.66 -10.04 4.75
CA SER A 169 9.26 -11.27 5.26
C SER A 169 10.80 -11.15 5.28
N GLU A 170 11.46 -11.75 6.27
CA GLU A 170 12.91 -11.73 6.41
C GLU A 170 13.62 -12.18 5.13
N LYS A 171 13.12 -13.26 4.51
CA LYS A 171 13.65 -13.78 3.25
C LYS A 171 13.59 -12.74 2.12
N PHE A 172 12.46 -12.05 1.97
CA PHE A 172 12.29 -11.05 0.92
C PHE A 172 13.16 -9.82 1.18
N ILE A 173 13.21 -9.35 2.43
CA ILE A 173 14.07 -8.23 2.84
C ILE A 173 15.53 -8.55 2.53
N SER A 174 16.02 -9.73 2.91
CA SER A 174 17.40 -10.15 2.64
C SER A 174 17.73 -10.06 1.15
N VAL A 175 16.93 -10.69 0.29
CA VAL A 175 17.12 -10.65 -1.17
C VAL A 175 17.03 -9.22 -1.72
N ALA A 176 16.06 -8.42 -1.26
CA ALA A 176 15.90 -7.05 -1.71
C ALA A 176 17.08 -6.16 -1.30
N MET A 177 17.70 -6.40 -0.15
CA MET A 177 18.89 -5.65 0.31
C MET A 177 20.15 -5.96 -0.51
N GLU A 178 20.27 -7.15 -1.09
CA GLU A 178 21.36 -7.53 -2.00
C GLU A 178 21.28 -6.82 -3.37
N ILE A 179 20.11 -6.33 -3.75
CA ILE A 179 19.95 -5.61 -5.03
C ILE A 179 20.63 -4.24 -4.93
N PRO A 180 21.59 -3.92 -5.85
CA PRO A 180 22.29 -2.64 -5.86
C PRO A 180 21.34 -1.44 -5.88
N VAL A 181 21.69 -0.37 -5.18
CA VAL A 181 20.90 0.87 -5.10
C VAL A 181 20.61 1.44 -6.49
N SER A 182 21.58 1.36 -7.43
CA SER A 182 21.43 1.82 -8.82
C SER A 182 20.29 1.16 -9.60
N HIS A 183 19.84 -0.04 -9.20
CA HIS A 183 18.67 -0.70 -9.76
C HIS A 183 17.35 -0.22 -9.14
N LYS A 184 17.43 0.44 -7.99
CA LYS A 184 16.25 0.95 -7.25
C LYS A 184 15.97 2.41 -7.59
N ILE A 185 17.03 3.25 -7.59
CA ILE A 185 16.99 4.70 -7.84
C ILE A 185 18.23 5.13 -8.61
N GLN A 186 18.09 6.06 -9.59
CA GLN A 186 19.16 6.45 -10.51
C GLN A 186 19.67 7.88 -10.30
N GLY A 187 19.23 8.59 -9.27
CA GLY A 187 19.71 9.93 -8.99
C GLY A 187 18.76 10.80 -8.18
N SER A 188 19.23 11.96 -7.78
CA SER A 188 18.43 12.98 -7.08
C SER A 188 17.29 13.56 -7.97
N ALA A 189 17.43 13.50 -9.29
CA ALA A 189 16.42 13.91 -10.25
C ALA A 189 15.47 12.77 -10.67
N ASP A 190 15.64 11.56 -10.14
CA ASP A 190 14.81 10.40 -10.47
C ASP A 190 13.44 10.47 -9.80
N PHE A 191 12.44 10.97 -10.51
CA PHE A 191 11.06 11.05 -10.01
C PHE A 191 10.28 9.74 -10.15
N LEU A 192 10.76 8.78 -10.95
CA LEU A 192 10.06 7.53 -11.18
C LEU A 192 10.40 6.48 -10.13
N ARG A 193 11.69 6.29 -9.84
CA ARG A 193 12.22 5.33 -8.86
C ARG A 193 11.74 3.88 -9.05
N LYS A 194 12.16 2.96 -8.18
CA LYS A 194 11.74 1.54 -8.22
C LYS A 194 12.01 0.85 -9.57
N HIS A 195 13.11 1.20 -10.25
CA HIS A 195 13.34 0.76 -11.62
C HIS A 195 13.28 -0.75 -11.80
N ILE A 196 13.91 -1.52 -10.91
CA ILE A 196 13.87 -2.98 -10.98
C ILE A 196 12.44 -3.53 -10.77
N LEU A 197 11.67 -2.97 -9.82
CA LEU A 197 10.28 -3.39 -9.60
C LEU A 197 9.42 -3.12 -10.82
N ARG A 198 9.61 -1.99 -11.49
CA ARG A 198 8.87 -1.64 -12.71
C ARG A 198 9.19 -2.59 -13.86
N LYS A 199 10.46 -3.00 -14.00
CA LYS A 199 10.85 -4.02 -14.98
C LYS A 199 10.20 -5.37 -14.67
N ILE A 200 10.22 -5.81 -13.41
CA ILE A 200 9.55 -7.03 -12.96
C ILE A 200 8.03 -6.92 -13.18
N ALA A 201 7.43 -5.79 -12.89
CA ALA A 201 6.00 -5.58 -13.09
C ALA A 201 5.60 -5.77 -14.57
N LEU A 202 6.37 -5.22 -15.50
CA LEU A 202 6.14 -5.43 -16.95
C LEU A 202 6.28 -6.91 -17.33
N SER A 203 7.26 -7.62 -16.79
CA SER A 203 7.47 -9.06 -17.10
C SER A 203 6.39 -9.98 -16.48
N LEU A 204 5.59 -9.46 -15.57
CA LEU A 204 4.45 -10.15 -14.95
C LEU A 204 3.09 -9.60 -15.41
N ASP A 205 3.04 -8.99 -16.59
CA ASP A 205 1.84 -8.48 -17.23
C ASP A 205 1.04 -7.46 -16.39
N VAL A 206 1.74 -6.65 -15.59
CA VAL A 206 1.13 -5.49 -14.95
C VAL A 206 0.84 -4.43 -16.02
N PRO A 207 -0.37 -3.85 -16.06
CA PRO A 207 -0.70 -2.81 -17.04
C PRO A 207 0.32 -1.68 -17.06
N GLU A 208 0.78 -1.28 -18.25
CA GLU A 208 1.81 -0.28 -18.44
C GLU A 208 1.47 1.06 -17.77
N ASP A 209 0.19 1.46 -17.80
CA ASP A 209 -0.27 2.66 -17.08
C ASP A 209 0.14 2.63 -15.61
N SER A 210 0.03 1.48 -14.92
CA SER A 210 0.45 1.31 -13.53
C SER A 210 1.95 1.47 -13.36
N VAL A 211 2.72 0.99 -14.36
CA VAL A 211 4.19 0.97 -14.31
C VAL A 211 4.80 2.35 -14.53
N ILE A 212 4.24 3.15 -15.44
CA ILE A 212 4.77 4.49 -15.78
C ILE A 212 4.32 5.59 -14.80
N HIS A 213 3.25 5.35 -14.03
CA HIS A 213 2.73 6.36 -13.11
C HIS A 213 3.66 6.60 -11.92
N ARG A 214 3.72 7.87 -11.48
CA ARG A 214 4.41 8.24 -10.25
C ARG A 214 3.65 7.74 -9.04
N LYS A 215 4.40 7.34 -8.01
CA LYS A 215 3.81 6.93 -6.74
C LYS A 215 2.95 8.04 -6.13
N LYS A 216 1.78 7.64 -5.63
CA LYS A 216 0.96 8.40 -4.70
C LYS A 216 0.76 7.56 -3.43
N ALA A 217 1.03 8.11 -2.25
CA ALA A 217 0.85 7.36 -1.01
C ALA A 217 -0.64 7.15 -0.74
N PHE A 218 -0.98 6.03 -0.09
CA PHE A 218 -2.34 5.54 0.11
C PHE A 218 -3.27 6.59 0.73
N GLN A 219 -2.84 7.23 1.83
CA GLN A 219 -3.64 8.27 2.49
C GLN A 219 -3.90 9.52 1.62
N TYR A 220 -3.02 9.80 0.65
CA TYR A 220 -3.22 10.90 -0.32
C TYR A 220 -4.11 10.46 -1.48
N GLY A 221 -3.93 9.23 -1.98
CA GLY A 221 -4.70 8.67 -3.08
C GLY A 221 -6.17 8.52 -2.75
N THR A 222 -6.49 8.14 -1.53
CA THR A 222 -7.85 7.99 -0.99
C THR A 222 -8.52 9.31 -0.57
N LEU A 223 -7.77 10.43 -0.53
CA LEU A 223 -8.15 11.72 0.05
C LEU A 223 -8.33 11.71 1.59
N ILE A 224 -7.96 10.65 2.29
CA ILE A 224 -8.02 10.59 3.76
C ILE A 224 -7.16 11.71 4.37
N HIS A 225 -5.93 11.91 3.91
CA HIS A 225 -5.06 12.98 4.37
C HIS A 225 -5.70 14.37 4.26
N LYS A 226 -6.37 14.67 3.15
CA LYS A 226 -7.03 15.95 2.94
C LYS A 226 -8.15 16.16 3.96
N ASN A 227 -9.06 15.18 4.07
CA ASN A 227 -10.22 15.30 4.95
C ASN A 227 -9.84 15.17 6.44
N TYR A 228 -8.74 14.49 6.78
CA TYR A 228 -8.26 14.40 8.16
C TYR A 228 -7.67 15.72 8.68
N LYS A 229 -7.10 16.54 7.78
CA LYS A 229 -6.63 17.90 8.14
C LYS A 229 -7.75 18.80 8.68
N ASP A 230 -8.96 18.58 8.21
CA ASP A 230 -10.11 19.41 8.57
C ASP A 230 -10.73 18.99 9.91
N ILE A 231 -10.22 17.93 10.55
CA ILE A 231 -10.74 17.37 11.82
C ILE A 231 -9.87 17.78 13.03
N ILE A 232 -8.59 18.10 12.79
CA ILE A 232 -7.59 18.48 13.81
C ILE A 232 -7.44 19.99 13.85
#